data_98a862c54c973f6d7970cd6ebbbc6ac1
#
_entry.id   98a862c54c973f6d7970cd6ebbbc6ac1
#
_cell.length_a   1.000
_cell.length_b   1.000
_cell.length_c   1.000
_cell.angle_alpha   90.00
_cell.angle_beta   90.00
_cell.angle_gamma   90.00
#
_symmetry.space_group_name_H-M   'P 1'
#
loop_
_entity.id
_entity.type
_entity.pdbx_description
1 polymer ?
#
loop_
_entity_poly.entity_id
_entity_poly.type
_entity_poly.pdbx_seq_one_letter_code
_entity_poly.pdbx_strand_id
1 'polypeptide(L)'
;MKLRVLYFGIVRERLGRRGEEIECAAGASVADLMTLLAQRNDIFALGAGTIRVAVNREYVDGDHGLADDDEVAIIPPVAGGRKR
;
A
#
# COMPACT_ATOMS: atom_id res chain seq x y z
N MET A 1 -0.56 13.06 9.94
CA MET A 1 0.29 13.12 8.73
C MET A 1 -0.51 12.63 7.55
N LYS A 2 -0.40 13.31 6.44
CA LYS A 2 -1.20 13.01 5.26
C LYS A 2 -0.34 12.29 4.22
N LEU A 3 -0.88 11.17 3.69
CA LEU A 3 -0.17 10.37 2.72
C LEU A 3 -0.99 10.28 1.44
N ARG A 4 -0.31 10.19 0.29
CA ARG A 4 -0.96 9.87 -0.97
C ARG A 4 -0.74 8.39 -1.24
N VAL A 5 -1.81 7.60 -1.13
CA VAL A 5 -1.73 6.16 -1.32
C VAL A 5 -2.24 5.82 -2.71
N LEU A 6 -1.43 5.09 -3.47
CA LEU A 6 -1.78 4.68 -4.83
C LEU A 6 -2.00 3.17 -4.86
N TYR A 7 -3.04 2.75 -5.59
CA TYR A 7 -3.43 1.35 -5.70
C TYR A 7 -3.17 0.83 -7.10
N PHE A 8 -2.71 -0.41 -7.18
CA PHE A 8 -2.40 -1.05 -8.46
C PHE A 8 -3.03 -2.44 -8.51
N GLY A 9 -3.15 -2.97 -9.73
CA GLY A 9 -3.57 -4.35 -9.94
C GLY A 9 -4.92 -4.69 -9.31
N ILE A 10 -4.98 -5.84 -8.67
CA ILE A 10 -6.23 -6.33 -8.06
C ILE A 10 -6.72 -5.43 -6.93
N VAL A 11 -5.81 -4.77 -6.23
CA VAL A 11 -6.21 -3.85 -5.16
C VAL A 11 -6.99 -2.69 -5.75
N ARG A 12 -6.47 -2.12 -6.84
CA ARG A 12 -7.17 -1.02 -7.53
C ARG A 12 -8.52 -1.46 -8.05
N GLU A 13 -8.59 -2.66 -8.63
CA GLU A 13 -9.85 -3.18 -9.15
C GLU A 13 -10.86 -3.40 -8.04
N ARG A 14 -10.42 -3.97 -6.93
CA ARG A 14 -11.31 -4.26 -5.82
C ARG A 14 -11.86 -2.99 -5.18
N LEU A 15 -11.02 -1.97 -5.04
CA LEU A 15 -11.43 -0.72 -4.39
C LEU A 15 -12.17 0.22 -5.34
N GLY A 16 -11.98 0.07 -6.64
CA GLY A 16 -12.62 0.93 -7.63
C GLY A 16 -12.04 2.33 -7.69
N ARG A 17 -10.80 2.51 -7.23
CA ARG A 17 -10.13 3.81 -7.26
C ARG A 17 -8.64 3.62 -7.44
N ARG A 18 -8.00 4.63 -8.01
CA ARG A 18 -6.56 4.57 -8.27
C ARG A 18 -5.73 4.97 -7.06
N GLY A 19 -6.30 5.71 -6.14
CA GLY A 19 -5.60 6.15 -4.97
C GLY A 19 -6.47 7.05 -4.12
N GLU A 20 -5.91 7.47 -2.99
CA GLU A 20 -6.62 8.37 -2.08
C GLU A 20 -5.66 8.95 -1.08
N GLU A 21 -6.07 10.04 -0.44
CA GLU A 21 -5.33 10.59 0.68
C GLU A 21 -5.73 9.87 1.95
N ILE A 22 -4.75 9.51 2.76
CA ILE A 22 -5.00 8.81 4.01
C ILE A 22 -4.25 9.51 5.12
N GLU A 23 -4.96 9.77 6.23
CA GLU A 23 -4.37 10.32 7.43
C GLU A 23 -3.82 9.21 8.31
N CYS A 24 -2.60 9.38 8.77
CA CYS A 24 -1.95 8.46 9.71
C CYS A 24 -1.33 9.25 10.84
N ALA A 25 -1.07 8.57 11.94
CA ALA A 25 -0.36 9.18 13.05
C ALA A 25 1.05 9.55 12.63
N ALA A 26 1.56 10.66 13.14
CA ALA A 26 2.93 11.05 12.90
C ALA A 26 3.87 9.94 13.38
N GLY A 27 4.87 9.62 12.56
CA GLY A 27 5.82 8.57 12.90
C GLY A 27 5.38 7.16 12.52
N ALA A 28 4.22 7.02 11.86
CA ALA A 28 3.76 5.70 11.42
C ALA A 28 4.72 5.10 10.42
N SER A 29 4.85 3.78 10.46
CA SER A 29 5.63 3.03 9.50
C SER A 29 4.74 2.50 8.37
N VAL A 30 5.37 1.90 7.35
CA VAL A 30 4.64 1.22 6.29
C VAL A 30 3.76 0.10 6.89
N ALA A 31 4.29 -0.65 7.85
CA ALA A 31 3.52 -1.72 8.50
C ALA A 31 2.28 -1.15 9.21
N ASP A 32 2.42 0.01 9.86
CA ASP A 32 1.29 0.66 10.52
C ASP A 32 0.22 1.05 9.50
N LEU A 33 0.64 1.60 8.36
CA LEU A 33 -0.30 1.94 7.30
C LEU A 33 -1.01 0.70 6.77
N MET A 34 -0.27 -0.38 6.53
CA MET A 34 -0.88 -1.61 6.02
C MET A 34 -1.89 -2.18 7.00
N THR A 35 -1.60 -2.10 8.30
CA THR A 35 -2.55 -2.53 9.32
C THR A 35 -3.84 -1.70 9.25
N LEU A 36 -3.70 -0.39 9.12
CA LEU A 36 -4.84 0.50 9.00
C LEU A 36 -5.68 0.17 7.77
N LEU A 37 -5.03 -0.04 6.63
CA LEU A 37 -5.73 -0.37 5.40
C LEU A 37 -6.44 -1.72 5.51
N ALA A 38 -5.81 -2.70 6.13
CA ALA A 38 -6.41 -4.03 6.30
C ALA A 38 -7.67 -3.99 7.16
N GLN A 39 -7.73 -3.05 8.10
CA GLN A 39 -8.94 -2.85 8.92
C GLN A 39 -10.09 -2.29 8.11
N ARG A 40 -9.79 -1.56 7.03
CA ARG A 40 -10.81 -0.96 6.18
C ARG A 40 -11.29 -1.90 5.09
N ASN A 41 -10.40 -2.76 4.59
CA ASN A 41 -10.74 -3.65 3.49
C ASN A 41 -9.84 -4.88 3.54
N ASP A 42 -10.44 -6.05 3.48
CA ASP A 42 -9.71 -7.31 3.61
C ASP A 42 -8.79 -7.61 2.43
N ILE A 43 -8.94 -6.89 1.30
CA ILE A 43 -8.03 -7.09 0.17
C ILE A 43 -6.57 -6.84 0.58
N PHE A 44 -6.34 -5.96 1.55
CA PHE A 44 -4.99 -5.66 2.00
C PHE A 44 -4.40 -6.77 2.88
N ALA A 45 -5.26 -7.63 3.44
CA ALA A 45 -4.79 -8.76 4.23
C ALA A 45 -4.54 -10.00 3.37
N LEU A 46 -5.15 -10.07 2.18
CA LEU A 46 -4.98 -11.19 1.28
C LEU A 46 -3.58 -11.17 0.69
N GLY A 47 -2.82 -12.23 0.89
CA GLY A 47 -1.48 -12.30 0.37
C GLY A 47 -0.56 -11.25 0.97
N ALA A 48 -0.73 -10.97 2.26
CA ALA A 48 0.02 -9.89 2.92
C ALA A 48 1.53 -10.04 2.72
N GLY A 49 2.04 -11.25 2.66
CA GLY A 49 3.47 -11.47 2.44
C GLY A 49 3.93 -11.21 1.02
N THR A 50 3.00 -10.98 0.09
CA THR A 50 3.34 -10.79 -1.32
C THR A 50 3.07 -9.38 -1.83
N ILE A 51 2.37 -8.55 -1.04
CA ILE A 51 2.14 -7.17 -1.41
C ILE A 51 3.42 -6.38 -1.16
N ARG A 52 3.84 -5.64 -2.17
CA ARG A 52 5.03 -4.81 -2.07
C ARG A 52 4.61 -3.35 -1.92
N VAL A 53 5.43 -2.59 -1.21
CA VAL A 53 5.14 -1.17 -0.98
C VAL A 53 6.32 -0.35 -1.46
N ALA A 54 6.05 0.69 -2.23
CA ALA A 54 7.06 1.63 -2.66
C ALA A 54 6.71 3.01 -2.11
N VAL A 55 7.68 3.66 -1.47
CA VAL A 55 7.50 5.01 -0.95
C VAL A 55 8.34 5.94 -1.81
N ASN A 56 7.67 6.92 -2.41
CA ASN A 56 8.31 7.86 -3.32
C ASN A 56 9.11 7.13 -4.41
N ARG A 57 8.50 6.03 -4.92
CA ARG A 57 9.01 5.23 -6.05
C ARG A 57 10.17 4.31 -5.70
N GLU A 58 10.41 4.08 -4.40
CA GLU A 58 11.43 3.13 -3.97
C GLU A 58 10.80 2.05 -3.12
N TYR A 59 11.08 0.79 -3.43
CA TYR A 59 10.59 -0.32 -2.63
C TYR A 59 11.22 -0.26 -1.24
N VAL A 60 10.38 -0.46 -0.24
CA VAL A 60 10.82 -0.38 1.16
C VAL A 60 10.22 -1.53 1.96
N ASP A 61 10.78 -1.78 3.14
CA ASP A 61 10.25 -2.77 4.06
C ASP A 61 9.20 -2.16 4.99
N GLY A 62 8.53 -3.03 5.74
CA GLY A 62 7.46 -2.59 6.64
C GLY A 62 7.91 -1.65 7.74
N ASP A 63 9.17 -1.69 8.13
CA ASP A 63 9.69 -0.82 9.20
C ASP A 63 10.08 0.57 8.72
N HIS A 64 9.94 0.83 7.42
CA HIS A 64 10.25 2.15 6.86
C HIS A 64 9.31 3.20 7.42
N GLY A 65 9.87 4.27 7.98
CA GLY A 65 9.07 5.37 8.52
C GLY A 65 8.53 6.27 7.44
N LEU A 66 7.27 6.68 7.60
CA LEU A 66 6.59 7.54 6.64
C LEU A 66 6.68 9.00 7.07
N ALA A 67 6.65 9.89 6.10
CA ALA A 67 6.67 11.34 6.34
C ALA A 67 5.45 11.96 5.67
N ASP A 68 5.09 13.16 6.12
CA ASP A 68 3.97 13.90 5.55
C ASP A 68 4.16 14.07 4.04
N ASP A 69 3.08 13.90 3.30
CA ASP A 69 3.02 14.01 1.84
C ASP A 69 3.76 12.91 1.07
N ASP A 70 4.22 11.86 1.75
CA ASP A 70 4.81 10.72 1.03
C ASP A 70 3.80 10.10 0.07
N GLU A 71 4.30 9.66 -1.08
CA GLU A 71 3.53 8.88 -2.03
C GLU A 71 3.80 7.40 -1.76
N VAL A 72 2.75 6.66 -1.41
CA VAL A 72 2.88 5.25 -1.03
C VAL A 72 2.12 4.40 -2.03
N ALA A 73 2.84 3.58 -2.79
CA ALA A 73 2.24 2.71 -3.80
C ALA A 73 2.08 1.30 -3.23
N ILE A 74 0.86 0.79 -3.30
CA ILE A 74 0.54 -0.57 -2.84
C ILE A 74 0.50 -1.45 -4.07
N ILE A 75 1.45 -2.36 -4.20
CA ILE A 75 1.67 -3.12 -5.42
C ILE A 75 1.51 -4.61 -5.13
N PRO A 76 0.37 -5.21 -5.51
CA PRO A 76 0.16 -6.64 -5.32
C PRO A 76 0.97 -7.42 -6.34
N PRO A 77 1.13 -8.74 -6.15
CA PRO A 77 1.84 -9.55 -7.12
C PRO A 77 1.09 -9.57 -8.45
N VAL A 78 1.84 -9.72 -9.53
CA VAL A 78 1.25 -9.81 -10.86
C VAL A 78 0.57 -11.15 -11.00
N ALA A 79 -0.73 -11.14 -11.31
CA ALA A 79 -1.48 -12.38 -11.49
C ALA A 79 -1.10 -13.03 -12.82
N GLY A 80 -0.85 -14.31 -12.83
CA GLY A 80 -0.67 -15.11 -14.01
C GLY A 80 0.55 -14.75 -14.84
N GLY A 81 1.36 -14.09 -14.32
CA GLY A 81 2.49 -13.59 -15.02
C GLY A 81 3.15 -14.51 -15.97
N ARG A 82 2.88 -14.78 -16.10
CA ARG A 82 3.59 -15.18 -16.66
C ARG A 82 4.10 -16.03 -17.12
N LYS A 83 4.03 -16.19 -17.55
CA LYS A 83 4.28 -16.96 -18.03
C LYS A 83 4.73 -17.04 -18.79
N ARG A 84 4.98 -17.09 -19.09
CA ARG A 84 5.33 -17.28 -19.86
C ARG A 84 5.60 -17.63 -20.35
#